data_bad0f3296b275ce40b04e794f12c113c
#
_entry.id   bad0f3296b275ce40b04e794f12c113c
#
_cell.length_a   1.000
_cell.length_b   1.000
_cell.length_c   1.000
_cell.angle_alpha   90.00
_cell.angle_beta   90.00
_cell.angle_gamma   90.00
#
_symmetry.space_group_name_H-M   'P 1'
#
loop_
_entity.id
_entity.type
_entity.pdbx_description
1 polymer ?
#
loop_
_entity_poly.entity_id
_entity_poly.type
_entity_poly.pdbx_seq_one_letter_code
_entity_poly.pdbx_strand_id
1 'polypeptide(L)'
;PRGSFRLVGEQIDGSFKLHGQTYLVEAKWHGPQIGFADLMTFSGKVGGKASWSRGLFVSNSGFTAEGLEAFSRGRQTNLICADGLDLYEVLSRKVSLITVLEAKERRAAETNRAFVAVRDLNL
;
A
#
# COMPACT_ATOMS: atom_id res chain seq x y z
N PRO A 1 -2.74 -3.63 17.58
CA PRO A 1 -1.91 -3.94 17.62
C PRO A 1 -0.80 -3.65 17.82
N ARG A 2 -0.14 -3.97 17.82
CA ARG A 2 0.79 -3.87 18.09
C ARG A 2 1.50 -3.35 17.46
N GLY A 3 1.93 -2.69 17.38
CA GLY A 3 2.76 -1.81 16.76
C GLY A 3 3.70 -2.39 15.82
N SER A 4 4.72 -1.68 15.53
CA SER A 4 5.73 -2.15 14.60
C SER A 4 6.55 -3.26 15.22
N PHE A 5 7.12 -4.08 14.35
CA PHE A 5 8.09 -5.08 14.77
C PHE A 5 9.17 -5.16 13.72
N ARG A 6 10.30 -5.74 14.11
CA ARG A 6 11.47 -5.75 13.25
C ARG A 6 12.07 -7.14 13.24
N LEU A 7 12.26 -7.68 12.06
CA LEU A 7 12.92 -8.97 11.88
C LEU A 7 14.32 -8.74 11.35
N VAL A 8 15.18 -9.72 11.53
CA VAL A 8 16.55 -9.63 11.04
C VAL A 8 16.52 -9.50 9.51
N GLY A 9 17.12 -8.43 9.02
CA GLY A 9 17.18 -8.17 7.58
C GLY A 9 15.93 -7.65 6.96
N GLU A 10 14.90 -7.31 7.79
CA GLU A 10 13.62 -6.91 7.25
C GLU A 10 12.93 -5.99 8.25
N GLN A 11 12.16 -5.05 7.72
CA GLN A 11 11.41 -4.14 8.56
C GLN A 11 9.97 -4.11 8.07
N ILE A 12 9.04 -4.38 8.98
CA ILE A 12 7.61 -4.30 8.72
C ILE A 12 7.01 -3.48 9.85
N ASP A 13 6.34 -2.38 9.51
CA ASP A 13 5.87 -1.44 10.53
C ASP A 13 4.64 -1.94 11.28
N GLY A 14 3.91 -2.88 10.71
CA GLY A 14 2.75 -3.44 11.38
C GLY A 14 1.97 -4.35 10.47
N SER A 15 0.81 -4.76 10.93
CA SER A 15 -0.09 -5.58 10.14
C SER A 15 -1.52 -5.42 10.61
N PHE A 16 -2.47 -5.77 9.77
CA PHE A 16 -3.89 -5.78 10.12
C PHE A 16 -4.60 -6.77 9.22
N LYS A 17 -5.86 -7.05 9.54
CA LYS A 17 -6.69 -7.92 8.71
C LYS A 17 -7.82 -7.13 8.08
N LEU A 18 -8.11 -7.47 6.83
CA LEU A 18 -9.22 -6.91 6.09
C LEU A 18 -9.82 -8.04 5.28
N HIS A 19 -11.10 -8.34 5.54
CA HIS A 19 -11.81 -9.42 4.85
C HIS A 19 -11.06 -10.75 4.92
N GLY A 20 -10.51 -11.05 6.08
CA GLY A 20 -9.83 -12.32 6.29
C GLY A 20 -8.43 -12.41 5.72
N GLN A 21 -7.96 -11.37 5.04
CA GLN A 21 -6.60 -11.34 4.52
C GLN A 21 -5.72 -10.47 5.40
N THR A 22 -4.48 -10.91 5.57
CA THR A 22 -3.51 -10.17 6.37
C THR A 22 -2.77 -9.18 5.47
N TYR A 23 -2.75 -7.92 5.88
CA TYR A 23 -1.99 -6.88 5.23
C TYR A 23 -0.77 -6.55 6.08
N LEU A 24 0.40 -6.58 5.46
CA LEU A 24 1.62 -6.07 6.07
C LEU A 24 1.74 -4.60 5.68
N VAL A 25 2.21 -3.78 6.60
CA VAL A 25 2.26 -2.34 6.39
C VAL A 25 3.70 -1.86 6.41
N GLU A 26 4.06 -1.06 5.42
CA GLU A 26 5.30 -0.30 5.45
C GLU A 26 4.94 1.17 5.28
N ALA A 27 5.47 2.02 6.14
CA ALA A 27 5.18 3.44 6.11
C ALA A 27 6.47 4.23 6.02
N LYS A 28 6.53 5.19 5.11
CA LYS A 28 7.65 6.10 4.97
C LYS A 28 7.14 7.53 5.08
N TRP A 29 7.50 8.18 6.17
CA TRP A 29 7.00 9.50 6.50
C TRP A 29 7.89 10.62 5.97
N HIS A 30 9.17 10.34 5.81
CA HIS A 30 10.17 11.30 5.35
C HIS A 30 10.89 10.75 4.13
N GLY A 31 11.55 11.62 3.41
CA GLY A 31 12.37 11.23 2.29
C GLY A 31 11.69 11.43 0.95
N PRO A 32 12.32 10.95 -0.13
CA PRO A 32 11.82 11.17 -1.47
C PRO A 32 10.60 10.30 -1.77
N GLN A 33 9.99 10.56 -2.92
CA GLN A 33 8.93 9.70 -3.42
C GLN A 33 9.44 8.28 -3.61
N ILE A 34 8.53 7.33 -3.45
CA ILE A 34 8.84 5.91 -3.57
C ILE A 34 8.87 5.54 -5.04
N GLY A 35 9.93 4.88 -5.46
CA GLY A 35 10.08 4.43 -6.83
C GLY A 35 9.97 2.93 -6.96
N PHE A 36 10.35 2.44 -8.15
CA PHE A 36 10.22 1.04 -8.51
C PHE A 36 10.96 0.11 -7.55
N ALA A 37 12.19 0.46 -7.18
CA ALA A 37 13.01 -0.42 -6.35
C ALA A 37 12.36 -0.68 -4.98
N ASP A 38 11.84 0.37 -4.36
CA ASP A 38 11.20 0.24 -3.05
C ASP A 38 9.92 -0.57 -3.14
N LEU A 39 9.15 -0.38 -4.21
CA LEU A 39 7.93 -1.15 -4.43
C LEU A 39 8.25 -2.63 -4.59
N MET A 40 9.28 -2.93 -5.39
CA MET A 40 9.70 -4.31 -5.60
C MET A 40 10.20 -4.96 -4.31
N THR A 41 10.96 -4.21 -3.52
CA THR A 41 11.48 -4.73 -2.25
C THR A 41 10.35 -5.09 -1.31
N PHE A 42 9.38 -4.19 -1.16
CA PHE A 42 8.26 -4.47 -0.27
C PHE A 42 7.36 -5.58 -0.81
N SER A 43 7.11 -5.56 -2.11
CA SER A 43 6.33 -6.63 -2.74
C SER A 43 6.99 -8.00 -2.50
N GLY A 44 8.32 -8.05 -2.55
CA GLY A 44 9.05 -9.28 -2.27
C GLY A 44 8.91 -9.72 -0.83
N LYS A 45 8.94 -8.78 0.11
CA LYS A 45 8.71 -9.11 1.52
C LYS A 45 7.32 -9.70 1.74
N VAL A 46 6.32 -9.08 1.14
CA VAL A 46 4.93 -9.57 1.23
C VAL A 46 4.80 -10.96 0.62
N GLY A 47 5.37 -11.12 -0.58
CA GLY A 47 5.31 -12.42 -1.27
C GLY A 47 6.07 -13.52 -0.57
N GLY A 48 7.02 -13.17 0.28
CA GLY A 48 7.79 -14.15 1.05
C GLY A 48 7.08 -14.65 2.29
N LYS A 49 5.89 -14.14 2.59
CA LYS A 49 5.10 -14.59 3.75
C LYS A 49 4.13 -15.68 3.32
N ALA A 50 2.87 -15.54 3.62
CA ALA A 50 1.88 -16.54 3.23
C ALA A 50 1.22 -16.13 1.91
N SER A 51 0.70 -17.10 1.17
CA SER A 51 0.13 -16.85 -0.14
C SER A 51 -1.07 -15.89 -0.12
N TRP A 52 -1.72 -15.73 1.02
CA TRP A 52 -2.86 -14.81 1.14
C TRP A 52 -2.50 -13.50 1.86
N SER A 53 -1.22 -13.18 1.94
CA SER A 53 -0.79 -11.88 2.46
C SER A 53 -0.83 -10.83 1.37
N ARG A 54 -1.10 -9.60 1.78
CA ARG A 54 -1.09 -8.42 0.92
C ARG A 54 -0.24 -7.36 1.61
N GLY A 55 0.07 -6.29 0.90
CA GLY A 55 0.81 -5.19 1.48
C GLY A 55 0.13 -3.85 1.30
N LEU A 56 0.27 -3.00 2.31
CA LEU A 56 -0.12 -1.59 2.23
C LEU A 56 1.14 -0.75 2.39
N PHE A 57 1.49 0.02 1.36
CA PHE A 57 2.62 0.94 1.42
C PHE A 57 2.09 2.35 1.58
N VAL A 58 2.45 2.99 2.68
CA VAL A 58 2.07 4.37 2.95
C VAL A 58 3.30 5.24 2.78
N SER A 59 3.23 6.24 1.90
CA SER A 59 4.33 7.18 1.70
C SER A 59 3.80 8.59 1.74
N ASN A 60 4.25 9.37 2.71
CA ASN A 60 3.84 10.75 2.81
C ASN A 60 4.23 11.56 1.57
N SER A 61 5.39 11.27 1.00
CA SER A 61 5.86 11.96 -0.21
C SER A 61 5.25 11.42 -1.50
N GLY A 62 4.59 10.29 -1.42
CA GLY A 62 3.94 9.69 -2.59
C GLY A 62 4.85 8.76 -3.35
N PHE A 63 4.49 8.52 -4.61
CA PHE A 63 5.09 7.51 -5.46
C PHE A 63 5.40 8.12 -6.81
N THR A 64 6.49 7.71 -7.43
CA THR A 64 6.80 8.22 -8.78
C THR A 64 5.90 7.53 -9.80
N ALA A 65 5.50 8.28 -10.82
CA ALA A 65 4.66 7.73 -11.88
C ALA A 65 5.39 6.61 -12.61
N GLU A 66 6.68 6.81 -12.88
CA GLU A 66 7.48 5.80 -13.57
C GLU A 66 7.61 4.52 -12.75
N GLY A 67 7.79 4.67 -11.42
CA GLY A 67 7.90 3.52 -10.54
C GLY A 67 6.61 2.71 -10.49
N LEU A 68 5.49 3.40 -10.40
CA LEU A 68 4.18 2.74 -10.37
C LEU A 68 3.92 1.99 -11.68
N GLU A 69 4.22 2.62 -12.79
CA GLU A 69 4.01 2.01 -14.09
C GLU A 69 4.89 0.77 -14.26
N ALA A 70 6.17 0.92 -13.94
CA ALA A 70 7.10 -0.21 -14.05
C ALA A 70 6.68 -1.36 -13.14
N PHE A 71 6.20 -1.04 -11.94
CA PHE A 71 5.79 -2.06 -10.97
C PHE A 71 4.61 -2.87 -11.49
N SER A 72 3.68 -2.24 -12.21
CA SER A 72 2.48 -2.95 -12.68
C SER A 72 2.74 -3.81 -13.92
N ARG A 73 3.86 -3.60 -14.61
CA ARG A 73 4.12 -4.34 -15.85
C ARG A 73 4.52 -5.78 -15.58
N GLY A 74 3.82 -6.70 -16.26
CA GLY A 74 4.20 -8.11 -16.25
C GLY A 74 3.99 -8.82 -14.93
N ARG A 75 3.26 -8.23 -13.99
CA ARG A 75 3.00 -8.88 -12.71
C ARG A 75 1.66 -8.45 -12.16
N GLN A 76 1.14 -9.28 -11.27
CA GLN A 76 -0.07 -8.95 -10.52
C GLN A 76 0.34 -8.31 -9.21
N THR A 77 -0.28 -7.17 -8.88
CA THR A 77 0.09 -6.47 -7.66
C THR A 77 -0.42 -7.21 -6.42
N ASN A 78 0.44 -7.28 -5.41
CA ASN A 78 0.04 -7.70 -4.07
C ASN A 78 0.06 -6.52 -3.11
N LEU A 79 0.15 -5.29 -3.65
CA LEU A 79 0.21 -4.07 -2.86
C LEU A 79 -0.93 -3.14 -3.20
N ILE A 80 -1.40 -2.41 -2.17
CA ILE A 80 -2.14 -1.18 -2.37
C ILE A 80 -1.34 -0.07 -1.71
N CYS A 81 -1.49 1.15 -2.20
CA CYS A 81 -0.65 2.27 -1.79
C CYS A 81 -1.50 3.46 -1.41
N ALA A 82 -1.02 4.22 -0.42
CA ALA A 82 -1.64 5.46 0.01
C ALA A 82 -0.56 6.50 0.22
N ASP A 83 -0.82 7.73 -0.20
CA ASP A 83 0.12 8.82 0.02
C ASP A 83 -0.40 9.79 1.09
N GLY A 84 0.37 10.83 1.36
CA GLY A 84 0.01 11.81 2.38
C GLY A 84 -1.28 12.53 2.06
N LEU A 85 -1.51 12.83 0.78
CA LEU A 85 -2.74 13.49 0.36
C LEU A 85 -3.96 12.57 0.55
N ASP A 86 -3.80 11.27 0.31
CA ASP A 86 -4.86 10.31 0.58
C ASP A 86 -5.27 10.35 2.05
N LEU A 87 -4.29 10.36 2.95
CA LEU A 87 -4.57 10.40 4.38
C LEU A 87 -5.27 11.70 4.75
N TYR A 88 -4.81 12.82 4.19
CA TYR A 88 -5.44 14.11 4.42
C TYR A 88 -6.90 14.10 3.96
N GLU A 89 -7.16 13.53 2.78
CA GLU A 89 -8.52 13.44 2.24
C GLU A 89 -9.42 12.61 3.15
N VAL A 90 -8.90 11.48 3.63
CA VAL A 90 -9.66 10.63 4.55
C VAL A 90 -10.06 11.41 5.80
N LEU A 91 -9.09 12.08 6.42
CA LEU A 91 -9.34 12.82 7.65
C LEU A 91 -10.28 14.01 7.43
N SER A 92 -10.11 14.72 6.33
CA SER A 92 -10.91 15.92 6.03
C SER A 92 -12.33 15.57 5.68
N ARG A 93 -12.55 14.46 5.00
CA ARG A 93 -13.88 14.06 4.55
C ARG A 93 -14.57 13.17 5.54
N LYS A 94 -13.87 12.75 6.58
CA LYS A 94 -14.39 11.84 7.60
C LYS A 94 -14.89 10.54 6.99
N VAL A 95 -14.22 10.11 5.94
CA VAL A 95 -14.51 8.82 5.32
C VAL A 95 -13.79 7.75 6.11
N SER A 96 -14.43 6.61 6.30
CA SER A 96 -13.84 5.49 7.00
C SER A 96 -12.60 5.00 6.27
N LEU A 97 -11.51 4.77 7.01
CA LEU A 97 -10.31 4.21 6.43
C LEU A 97 -10.58 2.84 5.81
N ILE A 98 -11.43 2.05 6.46
CA ILE A 98 -11.82 0.74 5.94
C ILE A 98 -12.46 0.87 4.57
N THR A 99 -13.35 1.85 4.40
CA THR A 99 -13.99 2.10 3.11
C THR A 99 -12.96 2.43 2.03
N VAL A 100 -11.96 3.25 2.38
CA VAL A 100 -10.91 3.62 1.45
C VAL A 100 -10.08 2.39 1.07
N LEU A 101 -9.70 1.59 2.06
CA LEU A 101 -8.89 0.40 1.79
C LEU A 101 -9.65 -0.60 0.93
N GLU A 102 -10.94 -0.79 1.18
CA GLU A 102 -11.77 -1.66 0.36
C GLU A 102 -11.85 -1.18 -1.09
N ALA A 103 -11.99 0.14 -1.27
CA ALA A 103 -12.06 0.70 -2.62
C ALA A 103 -10.72 0.57 -3.35
N LYS A 104 -9.61 0.79 -2.64
CA LYS A 104 -8.29 0.61 -3.23
C LYS A 104 -8.06 -0.85 -3.61
N GLU A 105 -8.49 -1.76 -2.76
CA GLU A 105 -8.38 -3.20 -3.01
C GLU A 105 -9.16 -3.58 -4.28
N ARG A 106 -10.38 -3.06 -4.41
CA ARG A 106 -11.20 -3.32 -5.59
C ARG A 106 -10.52 -2.80 -6.85
N ARG A 107 -9.98 -1.58 -6.80
CA ARG A 107 -9.31 -1.01 -7.96
C ARG A 107 -8.07 -1.79 -8.33
N ALA A 108 -7.31 -2.26 -7.34
CA ALA A 108 -6.15 -3.10 -7.61
C ALA A 108 -6.58 -4.39 -8.30
N ALA A 109 -7.67 -5.00 -7.83
CA ALA A 109 -8.17 -6.23 -8.42
C ALA A 109 -8.68 -6.01 -9.85
N GLU A 110 -9.34 -4.89 -10.09
CA GLU A 110 -9.93 -4.60 -11.41
C GLU A 110 -8.91 -4.10 -12.42
N THR A 111 -7.92 -3.33 -11.98
CA THR A 111 -7.04 -2.62 -12.90
C THR A 111 -5.57 -2.96 -12.74
N ASN A 112 -5.22 -3.73 -11.74
CA ASN A 112 -3.82 -4.05 -11.38
C ASN A 112 -3.01 -2.79 -11.04
N ARG A 113 -3.66 -1.72 -10.60
CA ARG A 113 -2.97 -0.50 -10.21
C ARG A 113 -2.81 -0.49 -8.69
N ALA A 114 -1.56 -0.47 -8.25
CA ALA A 114 -1.26 -0.44 -6.83
C ALA A 114 -1.69 0.87 -6.19
N PHE A 115 -1.59 1.98 -6.91
CA PHE A 115 -1.98 3.28 -6.36
C PHE A 115 -3.10 3.89 -7.17
N VAL A 116 -4.24 4.11 -6.54
CA VAL A 116 -5.34 4.93 -7.05
C VAL A 116 -5.66 5.92 -5.94
N ALA A 117 -5.51 7.20 -6.21
CA ALA A 117 -5.72 8.23 -5.20
C ALA A 117 -7.15 8.21 -4.69
N VAL A 118 -7.33 8.57 -3.42
CA VAL A 118 -8.65 8.60 -2.80
C VAL A 118 -9.62 9.44 -3.64
N ARG A 119 -9.14 10.58 -4.14
CA ARG A 119 -10.00 11.48 -4.93
C ARG A 119 -10.50 10.86 -6.23
N ASP A 120 -9.86 9.79 -6.68
CA ASP A 120 -10.25 9.09 -7.91
C ASP A 120 -11.08 7.83 -7.63
N LEU A 121 -11.40 7.57 -6.38
CA LEU A 121 -12.14 6.37 -5.99
C LEU A 121 -13.66 6.56 -6.01
N ASN A 122 -14.13 7.78 -6.15
CA ASN A 122 -15.56 8.10 -6.18
C ASN A 122 -16.30 7.69 -4.90
N LEU A 123 -15.71 8.04 -3.77
CA LEU A 123 -16.31 7.74 -2.48
C LEU A 123 -17.23 8.85 -1.99
#